data_b6e83ba4985be50a5c7c976713293853
#
_entry.id   b6e83ba4985be50a5c7c976713293853
#
_cell.length_a   1.000
_cell.length_b   1.000
_cell.length_c   1.000
_cell.angle_alpha   90.00
_cell.angle_beta   90.00
_cell.angle_gamma   90.00
#
_symmetry.space_group_name_H-M   'P 1'
#
loop_
_entity.id
_entity.type
_entity.pdbx_description
1 polymer ?
#
loop_
_entity_poly.entity_id
_entity_poly.type
_entity_poly.pdbx_seq_one_letter_code
_entity_poly.pdbx_strand_id
1 'polypeptide(L)'
;MAGFTKWITGGLGFVLGGPMGALVGFAIGSLIDGASGLTEYAETQRRPHTNTQEGDFKMSLLVMIACVMKADGSPKKTELAIVKRFLVVNFGEAGALEGLQILKKLLQQNINEQAVAMQINQYMNYSSKLELLHLLFDIAYADGDVNQYELNVIQRIASIFGVSSLDFNSLQAPYHKQRDANWAYTALEIQPSATDDEIKKAYRTMAKKYHPDTVASLGEDVKRKATEKFRSINEAYNELKSQRGIK
;
A
#
# COMPACT_ATOMS: atom_id res chain seq x y z
N MET A 1 -19.54 12.52 -27.34
CA MET A 1 -19.58 13.37 -26.13
C MET A 1 -19.39 12.56 -24.84
N ALA A 2 -18.51 11.57 -24.86
CA ALA A 2 -18.34 10.56 -23.79
C ALA A 2 -17.24 10.91 -22.76
N GLY A 3 -17.05 12.11 -22.37
CA GLY A 3 -16.03 12.47 -21.39
C GLY A 3 -16.47 13.53 -20.38
N PHE A 4 -17.73 13.95 -20.46
CA PHE A 4 -18.19 15.07 -19.65
C PHE A 4 -18.86 14.63 -18.33
N THR A 5 -19.40 13.41 -18.28
CA THR A 5 -20.13 12.88 -17.12
C THR A 5 -19.23 12.74 -15.88
N LYS A 6 -18.01 12.26 -16.04
CA LYS A 6 -17.05 12.10 -14.95
C LYS A 6 -16.67 13.42 -14.26
N TRP A 7 -16.64 14.53 -15.01
CA TRP A 7 -16.33 15.85 -14.46
C TRP A 7 -17.52 16.45 -13.73
N ILE A 8 -18.75 16.21 -14.22
CA ILE A 8 -19.96 16.64 -13.53
C ILE A 8 -20.17 15.86 -12.24
N THR A 9 -19.99 14.51 -12.28
CA THR A 9 -20.17 13.66 -11.10
C THR A 9 -19.06 13.88 -10.07
N GLY A 10 -17.81 14.10 -10.50
CA GLY A 10 -16.71 14.47 -9.62
C GLY A 10 -16.90 15.84 -8.97
N GLY A 11 -17.32 16.84 -9.75
CA GLY A 11 -17.61 18.17 -9.23
C GLY A 11 -18.82 18.20 -8.28
N LEU A 12 -19.90 17.48 -8.61
CA LEU A 12 -21.07 17.36 -7.74
C LEU A 12 -20.73 16.58 -6.46
N GLY A 13 -19.92 15.53 -6.58
CA GLY A 13 -19.41 14.76 -5.47
C GLY A 13 -18.58 15.61 -4.50
N PHE A 14 -17.73 16.53 -5.02
CA PHE A 14 -16.97 17.46 -4.18
C PHE A 14 -17.87 18.40 -3.38
N VAL A 15 -18.90 18.96 -4.01
CA VAL A 15 -19.83 19.90 -3.35
C VAL A 15 -20.63 19.22 -2.23
N LEU A 16 -21.00 17.95 -2.42
CA LEU A 16 -21.84 17.19 -1.47
C LEU A 16 -21.04 16.38 -0.44
N GLY A 17 -19.85 15.92 -0.79
CA GLY A 17 -19.06 15.00 0.01
C GLY A 17 -17.57 15.34 0.14
N GLY A 18 -17.16 16.58 -0.19
CA GLY A 18 -15.77 17.02 -0.06
C GLY A 18 -14.79 16.24 -0.96
N PRO A 19 -13.49 16.17 -0.57
CA PRO A 19 -12.46 15.48 -1.36
C PRO A 19 -12.79 14.02 -1.67
N MET A 20 -13.39 13.31 -0.72
CA MET A 20 -13.83 11.93 -0.89
C MET A 20 -14.96 11.83 -1.91
N GLY A 21 -15.97 12.70 -1.79
CA GLY A 21 -17.09 12.75 -2.73
C GLY A 21 -16.64 13.04 -4.17
N ALA A 22 -15.62 13.88 -4.35
CA ALA A 22 -15.02 14.12 -5.66
C ALA A 22 -14.38 12.87 -6.26
N LEU A 23 -13.62 12.11 -5.48
CA LEU A 23 -12.96 10.88 -5.90
C LEU A 23 -13.98 9.79 -6.25
N VAL A 24 -14.99 9.62 -5.39
CA VAL A 24 -16.10 8.67 -5.60
C VAL A 24 -16.88 9.04 -6.86
N GLY A 25 -17.33 10.29 -6.96
CA GLY A 25 -18.07 10.78 -8.11
C GLY A 25 -17.28 10.63 -9.42
N PHE A 26 -15.98 10.90 -9.41
CA PHE A 26 -15.12 10.70 -10.57
C PHE A 26 -14.97 9.21 -10.92
N ALA A 27 -14.72 8.33 -9.93
CA ALA A 27 -14.56 6.90 -10.16
C ALA A 27 -15.85 6.29 -10.75
N ILE A 28 -17.01 6.55 -10.16
CA ILE A 28 -18.31 6.07 -10.65
C ILE A 28 -18.65 6.68 -12.01
N GLY A 29 -18.47 8.00 -12.20
CA GLY A 29 -18.72 8.66 -13.47
C GLY A 29 -17.88 8.11 -14.62
N SER A 30 -16.63 7.70 -14.32
CA SER A 30 -15.74 7.08 -15.33
C SER A 30 -16.11 5.64 -15.67
N LEU A 31 -16.83 4.92 -14.81
CA LEU A 31 -17.40 3.61 -15.13
C LEU A 31 -18.61 3.75 -16.05
N ILE A 32 -19.44 4.76 -15.84
CA ILE A 32 -20.61 5.06 -16.70
C ILE A 32 -20.14 5.51 -18.08
N ASP A 33 -19.15 6.38 -18.20
CA ASP A 33 -18.60 6.84 -19.47
C ASP A 33 -18.00 5.71 -20.34
N GLY A 34 -17.52 4.63 -19.68
CA GLY A 34 -16.96 3.44 -20.35
C GLY A 34 -18.00 2.38 -20.78
N ALA A 35 -19.22 2.47 -20.30
CA ALA A 35 -20.31 1.56 -20.59
C ALA A 35 -21.42 2.33 -21.32
N SER A 36 -21.38 2.36 -22.64
CA SER A 36 -22.43 2.95 -23.49
C SER A 36 -23.75 2.17 -23.38
N GLY A 37 -24.38 2.12 -22.20
CA GLY A 37 -25.63 1.39 -22.00
C GLY A 37 -26.31 1.58 -20.63
N LEU A 38 -25.76 2.34 -19.71
CA LEU A 38 -26.29 2.46 -18.34
C LEU A 38 -26.74 3.89 -18.00
N THR A 39 -27.51 4.51 -18.90
CA THR A 39 -28.18 5.80 -18.60
C THR A 39 -29.36 5.65 -17.62
N GLU A 40 -29.76 4.44 -17.30
CA GLU A 40 -30.92 4.15 -16.42
C GLU A 40 -30.54 4.12 -14.92
N TYR A 41 -29.25 4.01 -14.58
CA TYR A 41 -28.81 3.98 -13.17
C TYR A 41 -28.63 5.37 -12.53
N ALA A 42 -28.56 6.43 -13.30
CA ALA A 42 -28.32 7.78 -12.78
C ALA A 42 -29.56 8.45 -12.18
N GLU A 43 -30.77 7.99 -12.51
CA GLU A 43 -32.03 8.57 -11.99
C GLU A 43 -32.54 7.89 -10.72
N THR A 44 -32.07 6.68 -10.39
CA THR A 44 -32.62 5.91 -9.24
C THR A 44 -31.91 6.22 -7.91
N GLN A 45 -30.81 6.96 -7.90
CA GLN A 45 -30.10 7.32 -6.66
C GLN A 45 -30.38 8.73 -6.11
N ARG A 46 -31.57 9.28 -6.37
CA ARG A 46 -32.10 10.45 -5.66
C ARG A 46 -32.84 10.08 -4.37
N ARG A 47 -32.64 8.90 -3.79
CA ARG A 47 -33.20 8.58 -2.48
C ARG A 47 -32.19 8.88 -1.38
N PRO A 48 -32.56 9.65 -0.34
CA PRO A 48 -31.70 9.95 0.79
C PRO A 48 -31.47 8.68 1.63
N HIS A 49 -30.20 8.32 1.77
CA HIS A 49 -29.54 7.68 2.90
C HIS A 49 -30.30 6.69 3.79
N THR A 50 -30.21 5.39 3.46
CA THR A 50 -30.36 4.34 4.49
C THR A 50 -29.39 3.15 4.32
N ASN A 51 -28.49 3.14 3.31
CA ASN A 51 -27.46 2.10 3.17
C ASN A 51 -26.02 2.67 3.05
N THR A 52 -25.77 3.82 3.64
CA THR A 52 -24.58 4.66 3.39
C THR A 52 -23.33 4.18 4.13
N GLN A 53 -23.46 3.51 5.28
CA GLN A 53 -22.28 3.19 6.12
C GLN A 53 -21.35 2.15 5.47
N GLU A 54 -21.90 1.11 4.83
CA GLU A 54 -21.08 0.05 4.22
C GLU A 54 -20.43 0.53 2.90
N GLY A 55 -21.17 1.25 2.07
CA GLY A 55 -20.65 1.82 0.82
C GLY A 55 -19.59 2.89 1.04
N ASP A 56 -19.81 3.75 2.02
CA ASP A 56 -18.87 4.82 2.40
C ASP A 56 -17.60 4.22 3.01
N PHE A 57 -17.73 3.15 3.81
CA PHE A 57 -16.59 2.41 4.37
C PHE A 57 -15.79 1.73 3.27
N LYS A 58 -16.43 0.99 2.36
CA LYS A 58 -15.78 0.32 1.21
C LYS A 58 -15.01 1.32 0.36
N MET A 59 -15.60 2.50 0.10
CA MET A 59 -14.97 3.53 -0.70
C MET A 59 -13.76 4.16 0.01
N SER A 60 -13.90 4.48 1.30
CA SER A 60 -12.81 4.99 2.14
C SER A 60 -11.62 4.05 2.15
N LEU A 61 -11.90 2.77 2.30
CA LEU A 61 -10.94 1.68 2.23
C LEU A 61 -10.18 1.68 0.88
N LEU A 62 -10.92 1.68 -0.24
CA LEU A 62 -10.31 1.64 -1.58
C LEU A 62 -9.43 2.86 -1.87
N VAL A 63 -9.82 4.04 -1.38
CA VAL A 63 -9.03 5.25 -1.54
C VAL A 63 -7.73 5.16 -0.74
N MET A 64 -7.77 4.70 0.51
CA MET A 64 -6.56 4.55 1.33
C MET A 64 -5.63 3.46 0.78
N ILE A 65 -6.18 2.34 0.29
CA ILE A 65 -5.42 1.32 -0.43
C ILE A 65 -4.71 1.94 -1.64
N ALA A 66 -5.43 2.73 -2.46
CA ALA A 66 -4.82 3.38 -3.62
C ALA A 66 -3.68 4.33 -3.25
N CYS A 67 -3.78 5.06 -2.12
CA CYS A 67 -2.73 5.95 -1.63
C CYS A 67 -1.46 5.17 -1.27
N VAL A 68 -1.58 4.04 -0.58
CA VAL A 68 -0.43 3.20 -0.19
C VAL A 68 0.18 2.54 -1.44
N MET A 69 -0.61 1.87 -2.27
CA MET A 69 -0.14 1.19 -3.48
C MET A 69 0.53 2.11 -4.51
N LYS A 70 0.28 3.43 -4.45
CA LYS A 70 0.91 4.42 -5.34
C LYS A 70 2.17 5.03 -4.75
N ALA A 71 2.46 4.82 -3.49
CA ALA A 71 3.51 5.51 -2.78
C ALA A 71 4.91 5.29 -3.37
N ASP A 72 5.17 4.11 -3.93
CA ASP A 72 6.43 3.75 -4.58
C ASP A 72 6.42 3.87 -6.11
N GLY A 73 5.30 4.34 -6.69
CA GLY A 73 5.15 4.66 -8.11
C GLY A 73 4.43 3.60 -8.95
N SER A 74 4.36 2.34 -8.52
CA SER A 74 3.65 1.30 -9.29
C SER A 74 3.09 0.17 -8.42
N PRO A 75 1.78 -0.12 -8.53
CA PRO A 75 1.14 -1.22 -7.81
C PRO A 75 1.73 -2.57 -8.19
N LYS A 76 2.07 -3.40 -7.19
CA LYS A 76 2.62 -4.74 -7.38
C LYS A 76 1.51 -5.80 -7.48
N LYS A 77 1.80 -6.90 -8.17
CA LYS A 77 0.85 -8.03 -8.28
C LYS A 77 0.57 -8.69 -6.93
N THR A 78 1.56 -8.72 -6.03
CA THR A 78 1.45 -9.25 -4.67
C THR A 78 0.48 -8.46 -3.82
N GLU A 79 0.58 -7.12 -3.84
CA GLU A 79 -0.35 -6.21 -3.17
C GLU A 79 -1.77 -6.38 -3.69
N LEU A 80 -1.93 -6.39 -5.03
CA LEU A 80 -3.23 -6.58 -5.67
C LEU A 80 -3.88 -7.94 -5.30
N ALA A 81 -3.09 -8.99 -5.08
CA ALA A 81 -3.59 -10.28 -4.65
C ALA A 81 -4.16 -10.23 -3.22
N ILE A 82 -3.51 -9.50 -2.30
CA ILE A 82 -4.01 -9.26 -0.94
C ILE A 82 -5.34 -8.49 -1.00
N VAL A 83 -5.37 -7.38 -1.76
CA VAL A 83 -6.58 -6.56 -1.93
C VAL A 83 -7.73 -7.40 -2.50
N LYS A 84 -7.48 -8.17 -3.55
CA LYS A 84 -8.50 -9.05 -4.15
C LYS A 84 -9.05 -10.04 -3.13
N ARG A 85 -8.19 -10.73 -2.40
CA ARG A 85 -8.60 -11.69 -1.37
C ARG A 85 -9.43 -11.02 -0.29
N PHE A 86 -9.01 -9.86 0.19
CA PHE A 86 -9.74 -9.09 1.18
C PHE A 86 -11.15 -8.69 0.68
N LEU A 87 -11.23 -8.17 -0.54
CA LEU A 87 -12.51 -7.77 -1.14
C LEU A 87 -13.46 -8.96 -1.34
N VAL A 88 -12.95 -10.12 -1.78
CA VAL A 88 -13.77 -11.33 -1.95
C VAL A 88 -14.33 -11.81 -0.61
N VAL A 89 -13.49 -11.84 0.43
CA VAL A 89 -13.88 -12.32 1.77
C VAL A 89 -14.96 -11.41 2.38
N ASN A 90 -14.81 -10.08 2.24
CA ASN A 90 -15.67 -9.12 2.92
C ASN A 90 -16.90 -8.68 2.10
N PHE A 91 -16.83 -8.70 0.76
CA PHE A 91 -17.89 -8.17 -0.13
C PHE A 91 -18.35 -9.17 -1.19
N GLY A 92 -17.85 -10.41 -1.14
CA GLY A 92 -18.16 -11.45 -2.13
C GLY A 92 -17.52 -11.16 -3.51
N GLU A 93 -17.71 -12.10 -4.46
CA GLU A 93 -17.08 -11.99 -5.79
C GLU A 93 -17.58 -10.78 -6.60
N ALA A 94 -18.89 -10.52 -6.60
CA ALA A 94 -19.47 -9.38 -7.30
C ALA A 94 -18.97 -8.05 -6.73
N GLY A 95 -18.98 -7.90 -5.40
CA GLY A 95 -18.47 -6.72 -4.70
C GLY A 95 -16.97 -6.53 -4.85
N ALA A 96 -16.22 -7.62 -4.96
CA ALA A 96 -14.76 -7.58 -5.23
C ALA A 96 -14.48 -7.11 -6.65
N LEU A 97 -15.22 -7.59 -7.65
CA LEU A 97 -15.05 -7.17 -9.04
C LEU A 97 -15.28 -5.66 -9.19
N GLU A 98 -16.39 -5.16 -8.62
CA GLU A 98 -16.68 -3.73 -8.58
C GLU A 98 -15.58 -2.94 -7.87
N GLY A 99 -15.16 -3.38 -6.67
CA GLY A 99 -14.10 -2.73 -5.90
C GLY A 99 -12.78 -2.65 -6.66
N LEU A 100 -12.39 -3.71 -7.37
CA LEU A 100 -11.18 -3.72 -8.19
C LEU A 100 -11.27 -2.78 -9.39
N GLN A 101 -12.46 -2.63 -10.00
CA GLN A 101 -12.67 -1.66 -11.08
C GLN A 101 -12.55 -0.23 -10.56
N ILE A 102 -13.12 0.06 -9.40
CA ILE A 102 -12.99 1.36 -8.73
C ILE A 102 -11.52 1.62 -8.36
N LEU A 103 -10.84 0.66 -7.73
CA LEU A 103 -9.43 0.76 -7.38
C LEU A 103 -8.55 1.09 -8.59
N LYS A 104 -8.77 0.40 -9.73
CA LYS A 104 -8.06 0.68 -10.98
C LYS A 104 -8.20 2.14 -11.41
N LYS A 105 -9.37 2.75 -11.21
CA LYS A 105 -9.61 4.16 -11.53
C LYS A 105 -8.94 5.09 -10.52
N LEU A 106 -9.01 4.75 -9.23
CA LEU A 106 -8.35 5.51 -8.16
C LEU A 106 -6.84 5.55 -8.32
N LEU A 107 -6.23 4.44 -8.74
CA LEU A 107 -4.80 4.37 -9.03
C LEU A 107 -4.33 5.33 -10.14
N GLN A 108 -5.23 5.77 -11.01
CA GLN A 108 -4.94 6.74 -12.07
C GLN A 108 -5.14 8.21 -11.63
N GLN A 109 -5.73 8.44 -10.43
CA GLN A 109 -6.04 9.79 -9.94
C GLN A 109 -4.90 10.35 -9.09
N ASN A 110 -4.78 11.68 -9.08
CA ASN A 110 -3.95 12.35 -8.09
C ASN A 110 -4.77 12.56 -6.82
N ILE A 111 -4.50 11.75 -5.79
CA ILE A 111 -5.25 11.73 -4.54
C ILE A 111 -4.51 12.58 -3.51
N ASN A 112 -5.21 13.57 -2.92
CA ASN A 112 -4.72 14.26 -1.74
C ASN A 112 -5.00 13.37 -0.51
N GLU A 113 -4.04 12.50 -0.15
CA GLU A 113 -4.19 11.53 0.93
C GLU A 113 -4.55 12.18 2.27
N GLN A 114 -3.94 13.35 2.55
CA GLN A 114 -4.16 14.06 3.81
C GLN A 114 -5.60 14.56 3.93
N ALA A 115 -6.14 15.20 2.89
CA ALA A 115 -7.51 15.68 2.88
C ALA A 115 -8.52 14.55 3.02
N VAL A 116 -8.28 13.43 2.34
CA VAL A 116 -9.14 12.25 2.41
C VAL A 116 -9.04 11.58 3.79
N ALA A 117 -7.83 11.41 4.33
CA ALA A 117 -7.66 10.84 5.67
C ALA A 117 -8.32 11.69 6.75
N MET A 118 -8.23 13.03 6.68
CA MET A 118 -8.93 13.93 7.59
C MET A 118 -10.45 13.77 7.50
N GLN A 119 -11.00 13.64 6.31
CA GLN A 119 -12.44 13.42 6.11
C GLN A 119 -12.88 12.08 6.69
N ILE A 120 -12.17 11.00 6.38
CA ILE A 120 -12.43 9.65 6.91
C ILE A 120 -12.37 9.64 8.43
N ASN A 121 -11.39 10.34 9.02
CA ASN A 121 -11.19 10.42 10.46
C ASN A 121 -12.42 10.89 11.23
N GLN A 122 -13.28 11.72 10.61
CA GLN A 122 -14.48 12.27 11.23
C GLN A 122 -15.60 11.24 11.42
N TYR A 123 -15.62 10.19 10.57
CA TYR A 123 -16.72 9.24 10.50
C TYR A 123 -16.36 7.83 10.99
N MET A 124 -15.06 7.50 11.03
CA MET A 124 -14.60 6.18 11.48
C MET A 124 -14.37 6.16 13.00
N ASN A 125 -14.87 5.12 13.66
CA ASN A 125 -14.50 4.84 15.04
C ASN A 125 -13.05 4.31 15.14
N TYR A 126 -12.49 4.30 16.34
CA TYR A 126 -11.09 3.94 16.57
C TYR A 126 -10.76 2.50 16.12
N SER A 127 -11.65 1.54 16.41
CA SER A 127 -11.45 0.13 16.02
C SER A 127 -11.37 -0.03 14.50
N SER A 128 -12.28 0.62 13.75
CA SER A 128 -12.26 0.57 12.28
C SER A 128 -11.01 1.23 11.69
N LYS A 129 -10.45 2.26 12.35
CA LYS A 129 -9.17 2.87 11.96
C LYS A 129 -8.01 1.88 12.13
N LEU A 130 -7.99 1.12 13.24
CA LEU A 130 -6.97 0.10 13.46
C LEU A 130 -7.07 -1.05 12.45
N GLU A 131 -8.30 -1.51 12.14
CA GLU A 131 -8.53 -2.53 11.10
C GLU A 131 -8.07 -2.06 9.72
N LEU A 132 -8.37 -0.81 9.36
CA LEU A 132 -7.91 -0.23 8.12
C LEU A 132 -6.37 -0.17 8.07
N LEU A 133 -5.71 0.29 9.13
CA LEU A 133 -4.26 0.33 9.19
C LEU A 133 -3.64 -1.06 9.09
N HIS A 134 -4.24 -2.07 9.76
CA HIS A 134 -3.79 -3.46 9.66
C HIS A 134 -3.81 -3.95 8.21
N LEU A 135 -4.92 -3.69 7.48
CA LEU A 135 -4.99 -4.03 6.06
C LEU A 135 -3.94 -3.29 5.22
N LEU A 136 -3.69 -2.00 5.49
CA LEU A 136 -2.66 -1.24 4.79
C LEU A 136 -1.26 -1.81 5.04
N PHE A 137 -0.97 -2.31 6.24
CA PHE A 137 0.26 -3.05 6.54
C PHE A 137 0.32 -4.38 5.79
N ASP A 138 -0.77 -5.17 5.75
CA ASP A 138 -0.84 -6.42 4.99
C ASP A 138 -0.48 -6.20 3.52
N ILE A 139 -0.99 -5.12 2.92
CA ILE A 139 -0.71 -4.75 1.54
C ILE A 139 0.75 -4.34 1.36
N ALA A 140 1.24 -3.42 2.19
CA ALA A 140 2.61 -2.91 2.09
C ALA A 140 3.67 -4.00 2.31
N TYR A 141 3.37 -5.01 3.14
CA TYR A 141 4.27 -6.15 3.39
C TYR A 141 3.97 -7.39 2.52
N ALA A 142 3.14 -7.25 1.48
CA ALA A 142 2.68 -8.37 0.63
C ALA A 142 3.81 -9.17 -0.04
N ASP A 143 4.97 -8.57 -0.26
CA ASP A 143 6.17 -9.19 -0.82
C ASP A 143 7.26 -9.50 0.23
N GLY A 144 6.93 -9.29 1.52
CA GLY A 144 7.80 -9.59 2.66
C GLY A 144 8.68 -8.44 3.13
N ASP A 145 8.78 -7.36 2.35
CA ASP A 145 9.54 -6.16 2.69
C ASP A 145 8.73 -4.91 2.31
N VAL A 146 8.56 -4.00 3.28
CA VAL A 146 7.88 -2.75 3.03
C VAL A 146 8.80 -1.71 2.38
N ASN A 147 8.27 -0.98 1.41
CA ASN A 147 8.95 0.19 0.90
C ASN A 147 8.80 1.36 1.89
N GLN A 148 9.87 2.11 2.10
CA GLN A 148 9.86 3.25 3.04
C GLN A 148 8.81 4.31 2.65
N TYR A 149 8.53 4.48 1.36
CA TYR A 149 7.49 5.42 0.89
C TYR A 149 6.10 4.97 1.33
N GLU A 150 5.78 3.68 1.23
CA GLU A 150 4.51 3.11 1.69
C GLU A 150 4.36 3.23 3.21
N LEU A 151 5.42 2.90 3.96
CA LEU A 151 5.43 3.04 5.42
C LEU A 151 5.19 4.49 5.85
N ASN A 152 5.81 5.45 5.18
CA ASN A 152 5.61 6.88 5.45
C ASN A 152 4.16 7.31 5.20
N VAL A 153 3.50 6.78 4.15
CA VAL A 153 2.07 7.03 3.89
C VAL A 153 1.23 6.46 5.03
N ILE A 154 1.45 5.20 5.43
CA ILE A 154 0.71 4.56 6.53
C ILE A 154 0.91 5.33 7.84
N GLN A 155 2.11 5.78 8.13
CA GLN A 155 2.42 6.55 9.33
C GLN A 155 1.71 7.92 9.35
N ARG A 156 1.65 8.62 8.21
CA ARG A 156 0.89 9.88 8.10
C ARG A 156 -0.61 9.66 8.30
N ILE A 157 -1.17 8.60 7.68
CA ILE A 157 -2.58 8.23 7.86
C ILE A 157 -2.86 7.92 9.34
N ALA A 158 -2.02 7.12 10.00
CA ALA A 158 -2.17 6.78 11.42
C ALA A 158 -2.12 8.03 12.32
N SER A 159 -1.23 8.97 12.02
CA SER A 159 -1.14 10.25 12.72
C SER A 159 -2.42 11.08 12.60
N ILE A 160 -2.97 11.19 11.37
CA ILE A 160 -4.24 11.90 11.12
C ILE A 160 -5.40 11.21 11.84
N PHE A 161 -5.41 9.89 11.90
CA PHE A 161 -6.42 9.11 12.62
C PHE A 161 -6.32 9.23 14.15
N GLY A 162 -5.25 9.83 14.66
CA GLY A 162 -5.00 9.95 16.10
C GLY A 162 -4.65 8.60 16.74
N VAL A 163 -4.07 7.68 15.98
CA VAL A 163 -3.63 6.38 16.50
C VAL A 163 -2.38 6.58 17.33
N SER A 164 -2.38 6.00 18.54
CA SER A 164 -1.24 6.09 19.45
C SER A 164 0.00 5.39 18.88
N SER A 165 1.18 5.87 19.26
CA SER A 165 2.45 5.20 18.88
C SER A 165 2.50 3.76 19.38
N LEU A 166 1.88 3.46 20.52
CA LEU A 166 1.82 2.11 21.06
C LEU A 166 1.00 1.19 20.15
N ASP A 167 -0.20 1.62 19.75
CA ASP A 167 -1.07 0.85 18.85
C ASP A 167 -0.44 0.69 17.48
N PHE A 168 0.15 1.77 16.94
CA PHE A 168 0.86 1.72 15.66
C PHE A 168 1.99 0.69 15.66
N ASN A 169 2.84 0.72 16.69
CA ASN A 169 3.93 -0.24 16.87
C ASN A 169 3.40 -1.67 17.05
N SER A 170 2.29 -1.84 17.77
CA SER A 170 1.64 -3.14 17.94
C SER A 170 1.10 -3.70 16.64
N LEU A 171 0.51 -2.84 15.77
CA LEU A 171 0.07 -3.23 14.44
C LEU A 171 1.23 -3.59 13.52
N GLN A 172 2.35 -2.89 13.63
CA GLN A 172 3.54 -3.13 12.83
C GLN A 172 4.35 -4.35 13.29
N ALA A 173 4.30 -4.68 14.58
CA ALA A 173 5.13 -5.73 15.20
C ALA A 173 5.08 -7.11 14.48
N PRO A 174 3.94 -7.63 14.00
CA PRO A 174 3.89 -8.91 13.29
C PRO A 174 4.66 -8.91 11.96
N TYR A 175 4.83 -7.75 11.35
CA TYR A 175 5.51 -7.60 10.06
C TYR A 175 7.01 -7.33 10.21
N HIS A 176 7.43 -6.86 11.38
CA HIS A 176 8.84 -6.97 11.73
C HIS A 176 9.12 -8.46 11.88
N LYS A 177 9.72 -9.10 10.85
CA LYS A 177 10.41 -10.37 11.09
C LYS A 177 11.22 -10.11 12.35
N GLN A 178 11.06 -10.92 13.39
CA GLN A 178 12.03 -11.01 14.48
C GLN A 178 13.33 -11.46 13.83
N ARG A 179 14.05 -10.50 13.25
CA ARG A 179 15.40 -10.74 12.81
C ARG A 179 16.14 -10.97 14.10
N ASP A 180 16.65 -12.18 14.28
CA ASP A 180 17.61 -12.46 15.34
C ASP A 180 18.56 -11.26 15.44
N ALA A 181 18.88 -10.79 16.65
CA ALA A 181 19.75 -9.62 16.85
C ALA A 181 21.05 -9.68 16.02
N ASN A 182 21.43 -10.89 15.60
CA ASN A 182 22.60 -11.18 14.79
C ASN A 182 22.31 -11.42 13.30
N TRP A 183 21.06 -11.25 12.84
CA TRP A 183 20.68 -11.57 11.45
C TRP A 183 21.55 -10.86 10.40
N ALA A 184 21.92 -9.61 10.66
CA ALA A 184 22.70 -8.80 9.74
C ALA A 184 24.15 -9.33 9.63
N TYR A 185 24.72 -9.79 10.73
CA TYR A 185 26.01 -10.47 10.73
C TYR A 185 25.92 -11.80 9.99
N THR A 186 24.88 -12.57 10.24
CA THR A 186 24.62 -13.85 9.55
C THR A 186 24.39 -13.64 8.04
N ALA A 187 23.67 -12.60 7.64
CA ALA A 187 23.44 -12.27 6.24
C ALA A 187 24.74 -11.89 5.49
N LEU A 188 25.69 -11.26 6.18
CA LEU A 188 27.02 -10.93 5.68
C LEU A 188 28.04 -12.07 5.89
N GLU A 189 27.63 -13.21 6.46
CA GLU A 189 28.49 -14.37 6.73
C GLU A 189 29.69 -14.03 7.64
N ILE A 190 29.49 -13.16 8.65
CA ILE A 190 30.49 -12.73 9.64
C ILE A 190 29.98 -12.92 11.07
N GLN A 191 30.90 -12.86 12.03
CA GLN A 191 30.57 -12.94 13.46
C GLN A 191 30.12 -11.58 14.02
N PRO A 192 29.28 -11.53 15.06
CA PRO A 192 28.87 -10.29 15.74
C PRO A 192 30.05 -9.46 16.30
N SER A 193 31.20 -10.10 16.53
CA SER A 193 32.43 -9.48 16.98
C SER A 193 33.24 -8.80 15.86
N ALA A 194 32.78 -8.90 14.59
CA ALA A 194 33.50 -8.34 13.43
C ALA A 194 33.69 -6.83 13.57
N THR A 195 34.86 -6.36 13.17
CA THR A 195 35.20 -4.93 13.10
C THR A 195 34.47 -4.24 11.95
N ASP A 196 34.41 -2.91 11.98
CA ASP A 196 33.75 -2.12 10.91
C ASP A 196 34.42 -2.33 9.55
N ASP A 197 35.71 -2.54 9.51
CA ASP A 197 36.45 -2.84 8.28
C ASP A 197 36.13 -4.25 7.74
N GLU A 198 35.97 -5.22 8.63
CA GLU A 198 35.51 -6.55 8.25
C GLU A 198 34.08 -6.53 7.72
N ILE A 199 33.17 -5.76 8.31
CA ILE A 199 31.81 -5.54 7.82
C ILE A 199 31.84 -4.95 6.41
N LYS A 200 32.62 -3.89 6.17
CA LYS A 200 32.75 -3.26 4.84
C LYS A 200 33.36 -4.24 3.83
N LYS A 201 34.35 -5.03 4.23
CA LYS A 201 34.98 -6.04 3.36
C LYS A 201 34.01 -7.16 3.00
N ALA A 202 33.29 -7.68 3.98
CA ALA A 202 32.27 -8.72 3.78
C ALA A 202 31.18 -8.23 2.82
N TYR A 203 30.64 -7.04 3.06
CA TYR A 203 29.65 -6.42 2.16
C TYR A 203 30.15 -6.36 0.72
N ARG A 204 31.35 -5.81 0.47
CA ARG A 204 31.91 -5.70 -0.90
C ARG A 204 32.06 -7.06 -1.57
N THR A 205 32.50 -8.07 -0.82
CA THR A 205 32.70 -9.42 -1.32
C THR A 205 31.37 -10.07 -1.69
N MET A 206 30.38 -9.98 -0.79
CA MET A 206 29.06 -10.57 -0.98
C MET A 206 28.26 -9.85 -2.07
N ALA A 207 28.30 -8.52 -2.09
CA ALA A 207 27.64 -7.72 -3.12
C ALA A 207 28.18 -8.04 -4.52
N LYS A 208 29.48 -8.23 -4.67
CA LYS A 208 30.10 -8.66 -5.94
C LYS A 208 29.70 -10.08 -6.32
N LYS A 209 29.66 -11.01 -5.35
CA LYS A 209 29.31 -12.43 -5.57
C LYS A 209 27.86 -12.63 -6.04
N TYR A 210 26.92 -11.85 -5.45
CA TYR A 210 25.48 -11.98 -5.71
C TYR A 210 24.93 -10.85 -6.58
N HIS A 211 25.78 -10.08 -7.26
CA HIS A 211 25.33 -9.02 -8.15
C HIS A 211 24.47 -9.61 -9.29
N PRO A 212 23.29 -9.03 -9.60
CA PRO A 212 22.40 -9.57 -10.64
C PRO A 212 23.06 -9.78 -11.99
N ASP A 213 24.02 -8.91 -12.36
CA ASP A 213 24.74 -8.98 -13.63
C ASP A 213 25.67 -10.20 -13.70
N THR A 214 26.24 -10.63 -12.56
CA THR A 214 27.13 -11.82 -12.52
C THR A 214 26.39 -13.14 -12.70
N VAL A 215 25.09 -13.18 -12.48
CA VAL A 215 24.25 -14.37 -12.57
C VAL A 215 23.24 -14.33 -13.71
N ALA A 216 23.28 -13.30 -14.53
CA ALA A 216 22.32 -13.07 -15.61
C ALA A 216 22.24 -14.23 -16.63
N SER A 217 23.31 -14.98 -16.82
CA SER A 217 23.40 -16.14 -17.75
C SER A 217 22.97 -17.48 -17.15
N LEU A 218 22.64 -17.55 -15.84
CA LEU A 218 22.44 -18.81 -15.13
C LEU A 218 20.95 -19.26 -15.02
N GLY A 219 20.04 -18.56 -15.70
CA GLY A 219 18.60 -18.82 -15.68
C GLY A 219 17.81 -17.99 -14.65
N GLU A 220 16.51 -17.83 -14.89
CA GLU A 220 15.64 -16.92 -14.13
C GLU A 220 15.50 -17.28 -12.65
N ASP A 221 15.49 -18.56 -12.28
CA ASP A 221 15.40 -18.99 -10.89
C ASP A 221 16.67 -18.65 -10.10
N VAL A 222 17.84 -18.79 -10.72
CA VAL A 222 19.13 -18.45 -10.10
C VAL A 222 19.25 -16.94 -9.96
N LYS A 223 18.85 -16.20 -10.98
CA LYS A 223 18.79 -14.74 -10.98
C LYS A 223 17.87 -14.20 -9.88
N ARG A 224 16.67 -14.78 -9.72
CA ARG A 224 15.74 -14.40 -8.65
C ARG A 224 16.37 -14.61 -7.27
N LYS A 225 16.90 -15.81 -6.98
CA LYS A 225 17.56 -16.13 -5.70
C LYS A 225 18.77 -15.21 -5.42
N ALA A 226 19.56 -14.91 -6.43
CA ALA A 226 20.69 -13.98 -6.30
C ALA A 226 20.22 -12.55 -6.01
N THR A 227 19.15 -12.10 -6.65
CA THR A 227 18.56 -10.78 -6.40
C THR A 227 18.01 -10.68 -4.96
N GLU A 228 17.31 -11.70 -4.47
CA GLU A 228 16.84 -11.77 -3.09
C GLU A 228 18.01 -11.76 -2.08
N LYS A 229 19.06 -12.54 -2.35
CA LYS A 229 20.27 -12.56 -1.51
C LYS A 229 21.02 -11.24 -1.55
N PHE A 230 21.17 -10.60 -2.73
CA PHE A 230 21.78 -9.30 -2.89
C PHE A 230 21.04 -8.21 -2.11
N ARG A 231 19.69 -8.24 -2.15
CA ARG A 231 18.84 -7.34 -1.37
C ARG A 231 19.08 -7.52 0.13
N SER A 232 19.06 -8.77 0.62
CA SER A 232 19.33 -9.08 2.02
C SER A 232 20.70 -8.60 2.50
N ILE A 233 21.73 -8.71 1.63
CA ILE A 233 23.10 -8.22 1.89
C ILE A 233 23.12 -6.69 2.05
N ASN A 234 22.45 -5.97 1.15
CA ASN A 234 22.35 -4.51 1.22
C ASN A 234 21.64 -4.04 2.48
N GLU A 235 20.53 -4.69 2.84
CA GLU A 235 19.78 -4.38 4.06
C GLU A 235 20.63 -4.63 5.31
N ALA A 236 21.33 -5.77 5.37
CA ALA A 236 22.19 -6.12 6.49
C ALA A 236 23.34 -5.09 6.68
N TYR A 237 23.94 -4.67 5.58
CA TYR A 237 25.00 -3.65 5.65
C TYR A 237 24.45 -2.29 6.11
N ASN A 238 23.30 -1.86 5.60
CA ASN A 238 22.68 -0.60 5.99
C ASN A 238 22.26 -0.60 7.47
N GLU A 239 21.76 -1.73 7.97
CA GLU A 239 21.43 -1.91 9.38
C GLU A 239 22.66 -1.79 10.27
N LEU A 240 23.75 -2.52 9.97
CA LEU A 240 25.00 -2.45 10.73
C LEU A 240 25.66 -1.08 10.62
N LYS A 241 25.59 -0.46 9.44
CA LYS A 241 26.07 0.91 9.21
C LYS A 241 25.33 1.91 10.12
N SER A 242 24.02 1.79 10.23
CA SER A 242 23.20 2.64 11.09
C SER A 242 23.49 2.38 12.58
N GLN A 243 23.54 1.11 13.00
CA GLN A 243 23.76 0.72 14.39
C GLN A 243 25.13 1.13 14.92
N ARG A 244 26.17 1.03 14.11
CA ARG A 244 27.56 1.30 14.50
C ARG A 244 28.08 2.67 14.08
N GLY A 245 27.30 3.47 13.35
CA GLY A 245 27.74 4.77 12.85
C GLY A 245 28.86 4.67 11.82
N ILE A 246 28.94 3.59 11.06
CA ILE A 246 29.97 3.35 10.05
C ILE A 246 29.85 4.39 8.92
N LYS A 247 30.92 5.11 8.64
CA LYS A 247 30.98 6.12 7.57
C LYS A 247 31.41 5.51 6.23
#